data_6e2917a66916de633d83c3f347cbb6ec
#
_entry.id   6e2917a66916de633d83c3f347cbb6ec
#
_cell.length_a   1.000
_cell.length_b   1.000
_cell.length_c   1.000
_cell.angle_alpha   90.00
_cell.angle_beta   90.00
_cell.angle_gamma   90.00
#
_symmetry.space_group_name_H-M   'P 1'
#
loop_
_entity.id
_entity.type
_entity.pdbx_description
1 polymer ?
#
loop_
_entity_poly.entity_id
_entity_poly.type
_entity_poly.pdbx_seq_one_letter_code
_entity_poly.pdbx_strand_id
1 'polypeptide(L)'
;MFGLNPYFLIGIAVAIALSFGGGFTLGHKLEAAVFNQYKLEQTEAARKQEQAHQAATDAIRKNKDEQIAAINSKLFDAISELRKRPSRPATITSNGQSCTGATLYSDDAIFLTREAARADIIRTALEACYTQYDQVAK
;
A
#
# COMPACT_ATOMS: atom_id res chain seq x y z
N MET A 1 52.24 63.67 13.02
CA MET A 1 50.77 63.74 12.91
C MET A 1 50.42 63.36 11.48
N PHE A 2 50.00 62.15 11.21
CA PHE A 2 49.54 61.75 9.87
C PHE A 2 48.20 62.41 9.61
N GLY A 3 48.18 63.53 8.79
CA GLY A 3 46.97 64.13 8.31
C GLY A 3 46.24 63.14 7.40
N LEU A 4 45.34 62.36 7.95
CA LEU A 4 44.46 61.56 7.13
C LEU A 4 43.57 62.41 6.25
N ASN A 5 43.82 62.37 4.97
CA ASN A 5 43.04 63.12 3.98
C ASN A 5 41.56 62.64 4.06
N PRO A 6 40.57 63.50 4.33
CA PRO A 6 39.16 63.16 4.48
C PRO A 6 38.61 62.35 3.27
N TYR A 7 39.13 62.67 2.08
CA TYR A 7 38.75 61.89 0.86
C TYR A 7 39.21 60.47 0.85
N PHE A 8 40.31 60.13 1.55
CA PHE A 8 40.77 58.73 1.69
C PHE A 8 39.87 57.92 2.60
N LEU A 9 39.36 58.52 3.68
CA LEU A 9 38.38 57.88 4.57
C LEU A 9 37.02 57.61 3.88
N ILE A 10 36.58 58.58 3.04
CA ILE A 10 35.35 58.40 2.25
C ILE A 10 35.56 57.25 1.23
N GLY A 11 36.69 57.17 0.57
CA GLY A 11 37.01 56.10 -0.37
C GLY A 11 36.96 54.72 0.28
N ILE A 12 37.54 54.56 1.48
CA ILE A 12 37.47 53.31 2.24
C ILE A 12 36.05 52.99 2.64
N ALA A 13 35.27 53.95 3.12
CA ALA A 13 33.89 53.72 3.51
C ALA A 13 33.01 53.22 2.33
N VAL A 14 33.20 53.82 1.15
CA VAL A 14 32.50 53.42 -0.08
C VAL A 14 32.93 52.00 -0.52
N ALA A 15 34.22 51.69 -0.46
CA ALA A 15 34.73 50.36 -0.80
C ALA A 15 34.17 49.28 0.13
N ILE A 16 34.09 49.56 1.43
CA ILE A 16 33.49 48.65 2.42
C ILE A 16 31.99 48.47 2.14
N ALA A 17 31.24 49.52 1.87
CA ALA A 17 29.81 49.45 1.59
C ALA A 17 29.50 48.65 0.30
N LEU A 18 30.31 48.80 -0.75
CA LEU A 18 30.17 48.05 -1.99
C LEU A 18 30.52 46.55 -1.79
N SER A 19 31.55 46.27 -1.00
CA SER A 19 31.96 44.89 -0.68
C SER A 19 30.91 44.16 0.16
N PHE A 20 30.34 44.83 1.15
CA PHE A 20 29.27 44.27 1.99
C PHE A 20 27.97 44.10 1.19
N GLY A 21 27.55 45.09 0.41
CA GLY A 21 26.33 45.02 -0.39
C GLY A 21 26.41 43.98 -1.50
N GLY A 22 27.54 43.89 -2.20
CA GLY A 22 27.76 42.87 -3.24
C GLY A 22 27.87 41.45 -2.68
N GLY A 23 28.61 41.28 -1.59
CA GLY A 23 28.77 39.96 -0.94
C GLY A 23 27.45 39.41 -0.37
N PHE A 24 26.66 40.27 0.26
CA PHE A 24 25.37 39.91 0.82
C PHE A 24 24.36 39.45 -0.23
N THR A 25 24.24 40.17 -1.35
CA THR A 25 23.29 39.84 -2.42
C THR A 25 23.69 38.55 -3.18
N LEU A 26 24.97 38.31 -3.39
CA LEU A 26 25.49 37.08 -4.02
C LEU A 26 25.35 35.88 -3.08
N GLY A 27 25.69 36.05 -1.81
CA GLY A 27 25.55 34.99 -0.80
C GLY A 27 24.12 34.52 -0.68
N HIS A 28 23.17 35.43 -0.57
CA HIS A 28 21.75 35.12 -0.43
C HIS A 28 21.16 34.41 -1.68
N LYS A 29 21.62 34.73 -2.88
CA LYS A 29 21.19 34.06 -4.11
C LYS A 29 21.75 32.66 -4.23
N LEU A 30 22.99 32.43 -3.85
CA LEU A 30 23.61 31.11 -3.85
C LEU A 30 22.97 30.19 -2.82
N GLU A 31 22.72 30.69 -1.63
CA GLU A 31 22.06 29.92 -0.57
C GLU A 31 20.62 29.54 -0.95
N ALA A 32 19.86 30.47 -1.54
CA ALA A 32 18.52 30.18 -2.05
C ALA A 32 18.54 29.16 -3.20
N ALA A 33 19.52 29.18 -4.09
CA ALA A 33 19.64 28.21 -5.18
C ALA A 33 19.93 26.80 -4.63
N VAL A 34 20.88 26.64 -3.72
CA VAL A 34 21.21 25.35 -3.07
C VAL A 34 20.00 24.83 -2.29
N PHE A 35 19.32 25.69 -1.55
CA PHE A 35 18.13 25.28 -0.79
C PHE A 35 16.97 24.83 -1.70
N ASN A 36 16.77 25.52 -2.82
CA ASN A 36 15.75 25.12 -3.79
C ASN A 36 16.09 23.79 -4.46
N GLN A 37 17.36 23.56 -4.80
CA GLN A 37 17.81 22.29 -5.34
C GLN A 37 17.60 21.15 -4.33
N TYR A 38 17.98 21.36 -3.08
CA TYR A 38 17.72 20.39 -2.01
C TYR A 38 16.23 20.07 -1.85
N LYS A 39 15.36 21.08 -1.89
CA LYS A 39 13.90 20.87 -1.85
C LYS A 39 13.41 20.06 -3.05
N LEU A 40 13.90 20.34 -4.25
CA LEU A 40 13.53 19.59 -5.45
C LEU A 40 13.95 18.12 -5.33
N GLU A 41 15.17 17.85 -4.90
CA GLU A 41 15.66 16.49 -4.69
C GLU A 41 14.82 15.73 -3.64
N GLN A 42 14.46 16.38 -2.53
CA GLN A 42 13.60 15.81 -1.49
C GLN A 42 12.19 15.53 -2.03
N THR A 43 11.62 16.45 -2.80
CA THR A 43 10.28 16.24 -3.36
C THR A 43 10.27 15.15 -4.44
N GLU A 44 11.32 15.04 -5.25
CA GLU A 44 11.45 13.96 -6.22
C GLU A 44 11.65 12.60 -5.54
N ALA A 45 12.48 12.54 -4.50
CA ALA A 45 12.67 11.32 -3.72
C ALA A 45 11.34 10.87 -3.07
N ALA A 46 10.61 11.81 -2.45
CA ALA A 46 9.30 11.52 -1.87
C ALA A 46 8.28 11.04 -2.91
N ARG A 47 8.24 11.68 -4.09
CA ARG A 47 7.35 11.23 -5.20
C ARG A 47 7.70 9.84 -5.70
N LYS A 48 8.99 9.51 -5.85
CA LYS A 48 9.42 8.17 -6.26
C LYS A 48 9.03 7.12 -5.22
N GLN A 49 9.20 7.44 -3.96
CA GLN A 49 8.80 6.54 -2.86
C GLN A 49 7.27 6.34 -2.86
N GLU A 50 6.50 7.41 -2.99
CA GLU A 50 5.03 7.34 -3.06
C GLU A 50 4.56 6.51 -4.26
N GLN A 51 5.14 6.71 -5.45
CA GLN A 51 4.82 5.91 -6.63
C GLN A 51 5.15 4.44 -6.43
N ALA A 52 6.28 4.12 -5.77
CA ALA A 52 6.64 2.75 -5.46
C ALA A 52 5.64 2.11 -4.48
N HIS A 53 5.22 2.84 -3.45
CA HIS A 53 4.20 2.36 -2.51
C HIS A 53 2.84 2.17 -3.18
N GLN A 54 2.43 3.08 -4.05
CA GLN A 54 1.17 2.94 -4.80
C GLN A 54 1.22 1.72 -5.71
N ALA A 55 2.29 1.53 -6.49
CA ALA A 55 2.46 0.38 -7.36
C ALA A 55 2.43 -0.94 -6.58
N ALA A 56 3.09 -0.99 -5.42
CA ALA A 56 3.08 -2.15 -4.55
C ALA A 56 1.68 -2.43 -3.98
N THR A 57 0.97 -1.40 -3.54
CA THR A 57 -0.41 -1.50 -3.03
C THR A 57 -1.36 -2.00 -4.12
N ASP A 58 -1.24 -1.48 -5.35
CA ASP A 58 -2.06 -1.90 -6.48
C ASP A 58 -1.78 -3.36 -6.88
N ALA A 59 -0.53 -3.80 -6.82
CA ALA A 59 -0.16 -5.20 -7.05
C ALA A 59 -0.79 -6.14 -6.00
N ILE A 60 -0.76 -5.77 -4.72
CA ILE A 60 -1.39 -6.55 -3.64
C ILE A 60 -2.91 -6.61 -3.84
N ARG A 61 -3.54 -5.47 -4.17
CA ARG A 61 -4.97 -5.40 -4.45
C ARG A 61 -5.35 -6.31 -5.61
N LYS A 62 -4.62 -6.23 -6.71
CA LYS A 62 -4.85 -7.07 -7.89
C LYS A 62 -4.74 -8.55 -7.55
N ASN A 63 -3.69 -8.96 -6.86
CA ASN A 63 -3.50 -10.34 -6.42
C ASN A 63 -4.66 -10.82 -5.53
N LYS A 64 -5.07 -10.02 -4.56
CA LYS A 64 -6.23 -10.31 -3.70
C LYS A 64 -7.51 -10.50 -4.54
N ASP A 65 -7.78 -9.62 -5.49
CA ASP A 65 -8.99 -9.67 -6.30
C ASP A 65 -8.98 -10.90 -7.24
N GLU A 66 -7.83 -11.29 -7.78
CA GLU A 66 -7.65 -12.52 -8.55
C GLU A 66 -7.88 -13.77 -7.68
N GLN A 67 -7.39 -13.80 -6.45
CA GLN A 67 -7.62 -14.92 -5.52
C GLN A 67 -9.11 -15.02 -5.15
N ILE A 68 -9.78 -13.90 -4.87
CA ILE A 68 -11.22 -13.89 -4.58
C ILE A 68 -12.03 -14.36 -5.80
N ALA A 69 -11.67 -13.95 -7.01
CA ALA A 69 -12.31 -14.43 -8.22
C ALA A 69 -12.15 -15.94 -8.38
N ALA A 70 -10.96 -16.49 -8.11
CA ALA A 70 -10.69 -17.92 -8.13
C ALA A 70 -11.50 -18.70 -7.06
N ILE A 71 -11.65 -18.14 -5.84
CA ILE A 71 -12.49 -18.72 -4.79
C ILE A 71 -13.94 -18.76 -5.23
N ASN A 72 -14.46 -17.68 -5.81
CA ASN A 72 -15.84 -17.60 -6.30
C ASN A 72 -16.10 -18.61 -7.45
N SER A 73 -15.14 -18.77 -8.37
CA SER A 73 -15.25 -19.77 -9.44
C SER A 73 -15.32 -21.19 -8.86
N LYS A 74 -14.42 -21.54 -7.95
CA LYS A 74 -14.41 -22.85 -7.27
C LYS A 74 -15.70 -23.09 -6.48
N LEU A 75 -16.23 -22.04 -5.83
CA LEU A 75 -17.51 -22.13 -5.12
C LEU A 75 -18.66 -22.44 -6.08
N PHE A 76 -18.72 -21.75 -7.23
CA PHE A 76 -19.75 -21.98 -8.23
C PHE A 76 -19.66 -23.40 -8.76
N ASP A 77 -18.48 -23.90 -9.08
CA ASP A 77 -18.25 -25.26 -9.56
C ASP A 77 -18.68 -26.29 -8.51
N ALA A 78 -18.27 -26.10 -7.25
CA ALA A 78 -18.63 -27.00 -6.15
C ALA A 78 -20.15 -27.07 -5.94
N ILE A 79 -20.85 -25.93 -5.97
CA ILE A 79 -22.31 -25.87 -5.84
C ILE A 79 -22.98 -26.55 -7.04
N SER A 80 -22.46 -26.34 -8.25
CA SER A 80 -22.96 -27.00 -9.46
C SER A 80 -22.86 -28.53 -9.36
N GLU A 81 -21.73 -29.04 -8.89
CA GLU A 81 -21.53 -30.46 -8.67
C GLU A 81 -22.41 -31.03 -7.57
N LEU A 82 -22.60 -30.30 -6.46
CA LEU A 82 -23.50 -30.69 -5.39
C LEU A 82 -24.96 -30.81 -5.86
N ARG A 83 -25.41 -29.91 -6.72
CA ARG A 83 -26.77 -29.94 -7.31
C ARG A 83 -27.00 -31.11 -8.28
N LYS A 84 -25.95 -31.63 -8.91
CA LYS A 84 -26.06 -32.79 -9.81
C LYS A 84 -26.15 -34.13 -9.04
N ARG A 85 -25.79 -34.14 -7.76
CA ARG A 85 -25.86 -35.36 -6.95
C ARG A 85 -27.32 -35.72 -6.66
N PRO A 86 -27.76 -36.97 -6.93
CA PRO A 86 -29.10 -37.38 -6.58
C PRO A 86 -29.31 -37.32 -5.07
N SER A 87 -30.46 -36.78 -4.66
CA SER A 87 -30.89 -36.84 -3.25
C SER A 87 -30.97 -38.28 -2.82
N ARG A 88 -30.15 -38.70 -1.87
CA ARG A 88 -30.19 -40.07 -1.36
C ARG A 88 -31.51 -40.27 -0.60
N PRO A 89 -32.34 -41.22 -0.97
CA PRO A 89 -33.54 -41.53 -0.20
C PRO A 89 -33.10 -41.91 1.22
N ALA A 90 -33.78 -41.34 2.23
CA ALA A 90 -33.56 -41.70 3.62
C ALA A 90 -33.81 -43.21 3.77
N THR A 91 -32.76 -43.99 3.91
CA THR A 91 -32.90 -45.42 4.21
C THR A 91 -33.32 -45.51 5.67
N ILE A 92 -34.61 -45.72 5.90
CA ILE A 92 -35.13 -46.08 7.22
C ILE A 92 -34.66 -47.53 7.45
N THR A 93 -33.49 -47.70 8.05
CA THR A 93 -33.07 -49.01 8.57
C THR A 93 -33.77 -49.22 9.89
N SER A 94 -34.78 -50.06 9.87
CA SER A 94 -35.60 -50.44 11.05
C SER A 94 -34.84 -51.28 12.11
N ASN A 95 -33.56 -51.50 11.97
CA ASN A 95 -32.73 -52.20 12.94
C ASN A 95 -31.59 -51.33 13.41
N GLY A 96 -31.68 -50.90 14.67
CA GLY A 96 -30.88 -49.91 15.37
C GLY A 96 -29.37 -50.16 15.54
N GLN A 97 -28.65 -50.61 14.53
CA GLN A 97 -27.20 -50.82 14.58
C GLN A 97 -26.53 -50.55 13.23
N SER A 98 -26.60 -49.34 12.79
CA SER A 98 -25.67 -48.88 11.76
C SER A 98 -25.41 -47.39 12.00
N CYS A 99 -24.26 -47.07 12.54
CA CYS A 99 -23.69 -45.72 12.43
C CYS A 99 -23.36 -45.46 10.96
N THR A 100 -24.36 -45.38 10.12
CA THR A 100 -24.22 -44.71 8.82
C THR A 100 -24.08 -43.24 9.15
N GLY A 101 -22.88 -42.69 8.94
CA GLY A 101 -22.64 -41.30 9.15
C GLY A 101 -23.77 -40.48 8.56
N ALA A 102 -24.32 -39.53 9.32
CA ALA A 102 -25.45 -38.70 8.91
C ALA A 102 -25.20 -38.19 7.51
N THR A 103 -26.02 -38.58 6.55
CA THR A 103 -25.98 -38.06 5.20
C THR A 103 -26.41 -36.60 5.27
N LEU A 104 -25.48 -35.69 5.01
CA LEU A 104 -25.74 -34.25 4.93
C LEU A 104 -26.78 -34.01 3.80
N TYR A 105 -27.83 -33.28 4.08
CA TYR A 105 -28.74 -32.84 3.04
C TYR A 105 -27.98 -31.93 2.03
N SER A 106 -28.38 -32.00 0.77
CA SER A 106 -27.74 -31.19 -0.31
C SER A 106 -27.68 -29.71 0.03
N ASP A 107 -28.73 -29.19 0.64
CA ASP A 107 -28.84 -27.77 1.01
C ASP A 107 -27.86 -27.43 2.15
N ASP A 108 -27.67 -28.32 3.13
CA ASP A 108 -26.70 -28.15 4.22
C ASP A 108 -25.26 -28.20 3.67
N ALA A 109 -25.00 -29.11 2.73
CA ALA A 109 -23.70 -29.18 2.07
C ALA A 109 -23.39 -27.91 1.27
N ILE A 110 -24.38 -27.36 0.56
CA ILE A 110 -24.27 -26.09 -0.17
C ILE A 110 -24.03 -24.93 0.80
N PHE A 111 -24.74 -24.88 1.92
CA PHE A 111 -24.55 -23.87 2.95
C PHE A 111 -23.11 -23.93 3.51
N LEU A 112 -22.63 -25.09 3.93
CA LEU A 112 -21.27 -25.25 4.47
C LEU A 112 -20.19 -24.87 3.46
N THR A 113 -20.38 -25.22 2.18
CA THR A 113 -19.45 -24.86 1.11
C THR A 113 -19.40 -23.34 0.91
N ARG A 114 -20.53 -22.65 1.02
CA ARG A 114 -20.58 -21.17 0.96
C ARG A 114 -19.89 -20.51 2.15
N GLU A 115 -20.08 -21.06 3.35
CA GLU A 115 -19.42 -20.52 4.55
C GLU A 115 -17.90 -20.79 4.52
N ALA A 116 -17.45 -21.93 4.00
CA ALA A 116 -16.04 -22.21 3.78
C ALA A 116 -15.42 -21.19 2.79
N ALA A 117 -16.09 -20.94 1.66
CA ALA A 117 -15.62 -19.93 0.69
C ALA A 117 -15.58 -18.53 1.29
N ARG A 118 -16.56 -18.15 2.14
CA ARG A 118 -16.58 -16.90 2.87
C ARG A 118 -15.38 -16.77 3.81
N ALA A 119 -15.05 -17.84 4.54
CA ALA A 119 -13.89 -17.88 5.42
C ALA A 119 -12.58 -17.71 4.63
N ASP A 120 -12.45 -18.32 3.46
CA ASP A 120 -11.30 -18.18 2.57
C ASP A 120 -11.16 -16.75 2.03
N ILE A 121 -12.25 -16.10 1.68
CA ILE A 121 -12.24 -14.68 1.24
C ILE A 121 -11.75 -13.77 2.37
N ILE A 122 -12.23 -13.98 3.60
CA ILE A 122 -11.79 -13.21 4.77
C ILE A 122 -10.30 -13.44 5.04
N ARG A 123 -9.83 -14.68 4.97
CA ARG A 123 -8.41 -15.02 5.14
C ARG A 123 -7.55 -14.31 4.08
N THR A 124 -7.97 -14.35 2.82
CA THR A 124 -7.26 -13.66 1.72
C THR A 124 -7.21 -12.15 1.93
N ALA A 125 -8.30 -11.54 2.39
CA ALA A 125 -8.34 -10.11 2.70
C ALA A 125 -7.42 -9.74 3.88
N LEU A 126 -7.36 -10.58 4.92
CA LEU A 126 -6.49 -10.41 6.07
C LEU A 126 -5.02 -10.54 5.67
N GLU A 127 -4.66 -11.51 4.86
CA GLU A 127 -3.30 -11.71 4.34
C GLU A 127 -2.83 -10.51 3.50
N ALA A 128 -3.70 -9.95 2.65
CA ALA A 128 -3.41 -8.73 1.92
C ALA A 128 -3.18 -7.53 2.86
N CYS A 129 -3.97 -7.43 3.94
CA CYS A 129 -3.79 -6.39 4.96
C CYS A 129 -2.43 -6.50 5.66
N TYR A 130 -2.02 -7.70 6.09
CA TYR A 130 -0.71 -7.93 6.69
C TYR A 130 0.42 -7.61 5.72
N THR A 131 0.30 -8.00 4.46
CA THR A 131 1.30 -7.70 3.43
C THR A 131 1.46 -6.20 3.23
N GLN A 132 0.35 -5.43 3.24
CA GLN A 132 0.42 -3.96 3.16
C GLN A 132 1.08 -3.36 4.41
N TYR A 133 0.73 -3.84 5.59
CA TYR A 133 1.33 -3.39 6.84
C TYR A 133 2.85 -3.58 6.85
N ASP A 134 3.32 -4.76 6.46
CA ASP A 134 4.75 -5.10 6.42
C ASP A 134 5.54 -4.25 5.41
N GLN A 135 4.88 -3.73 4.37
CA GLN A 135 5.52 -2.81 3.41
C GLN A 135 5.68 -1.40 3.95
N VAL A 136 4.77 -0.96 4.82
CA VAL A 136 4.83 0.38 5.43
C VAL A 136 5.75 0.39 6.65
N ALA A 137 5.92 -0.75 7.32
CA ALA A 137 6.74 -0.89 8.53
C ALA A 137 8.25 -1.01 8.26
N LYS A 138 8.68 -1.11 7.01
CA LYS A 138 10.09 -1.14 6.56
C LYS A 138 10.59 0.24 6.16
#